data_7ac119c04738705147b60afa5b89320b
#
_entry.id   7ac119c04738705147b60afa5b89320b
#
_cell.length_a   1.000
_cell.length_b   1.000
_cell.length_c   1.000
_cell.angle_alpha   90.00
_cell.angle_beta   90.00
_cell.angle_gamma   90.00
#
_symmetry.space_group_name_H-M   'P 1'
#
loop_
_entity.id
_entity.type
_entity.pdbx_description
1 polymer ?
#
loop_
_entity_poly.entity_id
_entity_poly.type
_entity_poly.pdbx_seq_one_letter_code
_entity_poly.pdbx_strand_id
1 'polypeptide(L)'
;MSTLEKAIEIATEAHQGQFDKAGRDYIGHPLRVMEMGKTEEEKIVGVLHDVIEDTDWTFERLAEEGFSDEVIAALKCVTKTSENENYDDFINRVKKNPLAVAVKINDLTDNMDIRRLPYLSDKDVKRLVYAAKQENPNAYEPWTEEADAELARLWSEGMSVADIADHFGRKNTAIITRLKKLGL
;
A
#
# COMPACT_ATOMS: atom_id res chain seq x y z
N MET A 1 -24.50 -15.42 -13.33
CA MET A 1 -23.44 -14.81 -12.50
C MET A 1 -22.84 -13.68 -13.29
N SER A 2 -22.64 -12.54 -12.67
CA SER A 2 -22.02 -11.39 -13.34
C SER A 2 -20.54 -11.64 -13.55
N THR A 3 -19.98 -11.10 -14.63
CA THR A 3 -18.61 -11.36 -15.09
C THR A 3 -17.65 -10.24 -14.67
N LEU A 4 -16.35 -10.48 -14.83
CA LEU A 4 -15.32 -9.47 -14.62
C LEU A 4 -15.53 -8.26 -15.55
N GLU A 5 -15.95 -8.48 -16.81
CA GLU A 5 -16.23 -7.40 -17.77
C GLU A 5 -17.35 -6.48 -17.24
N LYS A 6 -18.40 -7.06 -16.66
CA LYS A 6 -19.49 -6.27 -16.06
C LYS A 6 -19.02 -5.48 -14.85
N ALA A 7 -18.14 -6.05 -14.03
CA ALA A 7 -17.56 -5.34 -12.90
C ALA A 7 -16.70 -4.13 -13.34
N ILE A 8 -15.91 -4.30 -14.42
CA ILE A 8 -15.11 -3.21 -15.00
C ILE A 8 -16.02 -2.11 -15.56
N GLU A 9 -17.08 -2.47 -16.27
CA GLU A 9 -18.07 -1.51 -16.79
C GLU A 9 -18.68 -0.67 -15.67
N ILE A 10 -19.18 -1.33 -14.62
CA ILE A 10 -19.78 -0.67 -13.45
C ILE A 10 -18.77 0.27 -12.77
N ALA A 11 -17.56 -0.21 -12.48
CA ALA A 11 -16.55 0.62 -11.82
C ALA A 11 -16.14 1.82 -12.69
N THR A 12 -16.03 1.64 -14.00
CA THR A 12 -15.67 2.71 -14.93
C THR A 12 -16.75 3.79 -14.97
N GLU A 13 -18.01 3.41 -15.06
CA GLU A 13 -19.13 4.35 -15.04
C GLU A 13 -19.27 5.04 -13.68
N ALA A 14 -19.15 4.28 -12.59
CA ALA A 14 -19.30 4.77 -11.22
C ALA A 14 -18.25 5.84 -10.86
N HIS A 15 -17.01 5.64 -11.28
CA HIS A 15 -15.90 6.57 -11.01
C HIS A 15 -15.68 7.62 -12.11
N GLN A 16 -16.61 7.73 -13.08
CA GLN A 16 -16.48 8.72 -14.16
C GLN A 16 -16.38 10.14 -13.60
N GLY A 17 -15.35 10.88 -14.02
CA GLY A 17 -15.10 12.26 -13.59
C GLY A 17 -14.47 12.40 -12.21
N GLN A 18 -14.13 11.30 -11.54
CA GLN A 18 -13.31 11.32 -10.33
C GLN A 18 -11.82 11.29 -10.69
N PHE A 19 -11.01 11.98 -9.89
CA PHE A 19 -9.56 12.08 -10.09
C PHE A 19 -8.79 11.66 -8.85
N ASP A 20 -7.65 10.98 -9.05
CA ASP A 20 -6.71 10.66 -7.97
C ASP A 20 -5.90 11.91 -7.54
N LYS A 21 -5.08 11.76 -6.52
CA LYS A 21 -4.20 12.84 -6.00
C LYS A 21 -3.17 13.34 -7.02
N ALA A 22 -2.93 12.58 -8.07
CA ALA A 22 -2.04 12.95 -9.17
C ALA A 22 -2.79 13.65 -10.33
N GLY A 23 -4.11 13.84 -10.21
CA GLY A 23 -4.97 14.43 -11.25
C GLY A 23 -5.24 13.48 -12.41
N ARG A 24 -5.06 12.16 -12.23
CA ARG A 24 -5.41 11.13 -13.22
C ARG A 24 -6.78 10.56 -12.89
N ASP A 25 -7.47 10.01 -13.90
CA ASP A 25 -8.76 9.34 -13.72
C ASP A 25 -8.67 8.28 -12.59
N TYR A 26 -9.57 8.40 -11.61
CA TYR A 26 -9.55 7.56 -10.40
C TYR A 26 -9.65 6.07 -10.71
N ILE A 27 -10.42 5.70 -11.76
CA ILE A 27 -10.60 4.31 -12.19
C ILE A 27 -9.26 3.56 -12.40
N GLY A 28 -8.17 4.28 -12.67
CA GLY A 28 -6.86 3.67 -12.78
C GLY A 28 -6.39 2.95 -11.52
N HIS A 29 -6.81 3.39 -10.30
CA HIS A 29 -6.53 2.69 -9.06
C HIS A 29 -7.27 1.34 -8.95
N PRO A 30 -8.61 1.27 -9.03
CA PRO A 30 -9.34 0.01 -9.04
C PRO A 30 -8.86 -0.99 -10.10
N LEU A 31 -8.51 -0.52 -11.30
CA LEU A 31 -7.99 -1.39 -12.36
C LEU A 31 -6.63 -2.02 -11.98
N ARG A 32 -5.70 -1.28 -11.36
CA ARG A 32 -4.43 -1.84 -10.91
C ARG A 32 -4.61 -2.82 -9.75
N VAL A 33 -5.53 -2.54 -8.82
CA VAL A 33 -5.89 -3.48 -7.74
C VAL A 33 -6.45 -4.77 -8.32
N MET A 34 -7.31 -4.67 -9.33
CA MET A 34 -7.84 -5.81 -10.09
C MET A 34 -6.72 -6.62 -10.75
N GLU A 35 -5.78 -5.97 -11.44
CA GLU A 35 -4.68 -6.65 -12.14
C GLU A 35 -3.79 -7.48 -11.21
N MET A 36 -3.67 -7.09 -9.94
CA MET A 36 -2.94 -7.85 -8.92
C MET A 36 -3.71 -9.07 -8.39
N GLY A 37 -5.01 -9.19 -8.68
CA GLY A 37 -5.84 -10.33 -8.29
C GLY A 37 -5.44 -11.61 -9.00
N LYS A 38 -5.43 -12.73 -8.27
CA LYS A 38 -5.03 -14.06 -8.75
C LYS A 38 -6.20 -14.90 -9.23
N THR A 39 -7.39 -14.71 -8.68
CA THR A 39 -8.63 -15.38 -9.09
C THR A 39 -9.59 -14.37 -9.73
N GLU A 40 -10.63 -14.87 -10.39
CA GLU A 40 -11.65 -14.00 -10.99
C GLU A 40 -12.40 -13.21 -9.91
N GLU A 41 -12.70 -13.84 -8.78
CA GLU A 41 -13.34 -13.21 -7.63
C GLU A 41 -12.45 -12.10 -7.02
N GLU A 42 -11.15 -12.35 -6.86
CA GLU A 42 -10.21 -11.32 -6.43
C GLU A 42 -10.19 -10.11 -7.37
N LYS A 43 -10.24 -10.35 -8.68
CA LYS A 43 -10.29 -9.29 -9.69
C LYS A 43 -11.59 -8.51 -9.64
N ILE A 44 -12.74 -9.21 -9.54
CA ILE A 44 -14.06 -8.58 -9.43
C ILE A 44 -14.13 -7.72 -8.17
N VAL A 45 -13.78 -8.26 -7.01
CA VAL A 45 -13.77 -7.48 -5.75
C VAL A 45 -12.75 -6.34 -5.84
N GLY A 46 -11.59 -6.58 -6.46
CA GLY A 46 -10.55 -5.58 -6.64
C GLY A 46 -10.99 -4.37 -7.46
N VAL A 47 -11.75 -4.56 -8.55
CA VAL A 47 -12.23 -3.44 -9.36
C VAL A 47 -13.44 -2.73 -8.73
N LEU A 48 -14.22 -3.42 -7.88
CA LEU A 48 -15.43 -2.88 -7.25
C LEU A 48 -15.21 -2.34 -5.83
N HIS A 49 -14.01 -2.48 -5.23
CA HIS A 49 -13.80 -2.28 -3.80
C HIS A 49 -14.16 -0.87 -3.28
N ASP A 50 -13.98 0.16 -4.13
CA ASP A 50 -14.27 1.55 -3.79
C ASP A 50 -15.64 2.03 -4.33
N VAL A 51 -16.31 1.23 -5.17
CA VAL A 51 -17.56 1.66 -5.85
C VAL A 51 -18.64 2.06 -4.84
N ILE A 52 -18.81 1.32 -3.75
CA ILE A 52 -19.84 1.61 -2.74
C ILE A 52 -19.41 2.73 -1.78
N GLU A 53 -18.09 2.84 -1.48
CA GLU A 53 -17.59 3.88 -0.59
C GLU A 53 -17.63 5.28 -1.24
N ASP A 54 -17.36 5.35 -2.56
CA ASP A 54 -17.12 6.61 -3.26
C ASP A 54 -18.23 7.00 -4.24
N THR A 55 -19.33 6.22 -4.35
CA THR A 55 -20.43 6.47 -5.31
C THR A 55 -21.80 6.11 -4.73
N ASP A 56 -22.87 6.31 -5.53
CA ASP A 56 -24.26 5.99 -5.15
C ASP A 56 -24.63 4.49 -5.31
N TRP A 57 -23.64 3.62 -5.57
CA TRP A 57 -23.89 2.18 -5.65
C TRP A 57 -24.12 1.57 -4.27
N THR A 58 -24.94 0.50 -4.21
CA THR A 58 -25.24 -0.25 -2.98
C THR A 58 -24.94 -1.74 -3.17
N PHE A 59 -24.79 -2.46 -2.06
CA PHE A 59 -24.60 -3.91 -2.09
C PHE A 59 -25.81 -4.62 -2.73
N GLU A 60 -27.03 -4.13 -2.48
CA GLU A 60 -28.25 -4.65 -3.05
C GLU A 60 -28.26 -4.53 -4.58
N ARG A 61 -27.87 -3.37 -5.10
CA ARG A 61 -27.79 -3.13 -6.53
C ARG A 61 -26.73 -4.02 -7.19
N LEU A 62 -25.57 -4.23 -6.56
CA LEU A 62 -24.57 -5.17 -7.07
C LEU A 62 -25.10 -6.62 -7.05
N ALA A 63 -25.86 -7.01 -6.02
CA ALA A 63 -26.48 -8.34 -5.97
C ALA A 63 -27.54 -8.51 -7.09
N GLU A 64 -28.34 -7.48 -7.39
CA GLU A 64 -29.29 -7.46 -8.52
C GLU A 64 -28.61 -7.57 -9.88
N GLU A 65 -27.40 -7.02 -10.04
CA GLU A 65 -26.56 -7.20 -11.23
C GLU A 65 -26.00 -8.63 -11.34
N GLY A 66 -26.20 -9.48 -10.35
CA GLY A 66 -25.89 -10.93 -10.38
C GLY A 66 -24.50 -11.30 -9.87
N PHE A 67 -23.85 -10.43 -9.10
CA PHE A 67 -22.61 -10.80 -8.40
C PHE A 67 -22.92 -11.80 -7.28
N SER A 68 -22.01 -12.76 -7.07
CA SER A 68 -22.18 -13.83 -6.10
C SER A 68 -22.21 -13.34 -4.65
N ASP A 69 -22.84 -14.11 -3.77
CA ASP A 69 -22.85 -13.82 -2.32
C ASP A 69 -21.43 -13.73 -1.74
N GLU A 70 -20.49 -14.50 -2.29
CA GLU A 70 -19.07 -14.48 -1.89
C GLU A 70 -18.42 -13.12 -2.22
N VAL A 71 -18.63 -12.61 -3.44
CA VAL A 71 -18.16 -11.28 -3.87
C VAL A 71 -18.79 -10.19 -3.00
N ILE A 72 -20.11 -10.23 -2.80
CA ILE A 72 -20.82 -9.24 -1.98
C ILE A 72 -20.33 -9.28 -0.51
N ALA A 73 -20.08 -10.47 0.04
CA ALA A 73 -19.56 -10.62 1.40
C ALA A 73 -18.15 -10.03 1.54
N ALA A 74 -17.29 -10.23 0.53
CA ALA A 74 -15.94 -9.66 0.50
C ALA A 74 -16.00 -8.13 0.38
N LEU A 75 -16.83 -7.59 -0.50
CA LEU A 75 -17.03 -6.14 -0.66
C LEU A 75 -17.51 -5.50 0.66
N LYS A 76 -18.45 -6.11 1.38
CA LYS A 76 -18.87 -5.65 2.72
C LYS A 76 -17.73 -5.61 3.73
N CYS A 77 -16.74 -6.48 3.58
CA CYS A 77 -15.57 -6.48 4.46
C CYS A 77 -14.57 -5.36 4.13
N VAL A 78 -14.37 -5.01 2.86
CA VAL A 78 -13.41 -4.00 2.42
C VAL A 78 -13.97 -2.58 2.39
N THR A 79 -15.30 -2.41 2.39
CA THR A 79 -15.98 -1.10 2.44
C THR A 79 -16.14 -0.65 3.88
N LYS A 80 -15.78 0.59 4.22
CA LYS A 80 -16.04 1.15 5.55
C LYS A 80 -17.52 1.35 5.80
N THR A 81 -17.94 1.12 7.03
CA THR A 81 -19.34 1.30 7.45
C THR A 81 -19.70 2.76 7.72
N SER A 82 -18.70 3.60 8.02
CA SER A 82 -18.82 5.04 8.19
C SER A 82 -17.45 5.70 8.13
N GLU A 83 -17.41 7.03 7.91
CA GLU A 83 -16.17 7.81 7.93
C GLU A 83 -15.44 7.74 9.31
N ASN A 84 -16.19 7.53 10.38
CA ASN A 84 -15.68 7.47 11.75
C ASN A 84 -15.44 6.04 12.24
N GLU A 85 -15.51 5.04 11.37
CA GLU A 85 -15.23 3.65 11.75
C GLU A 85 -13.81 3.52 12.30
N ASN A 86 -13.66 2.88 13.46
CA ASN A 86 -12.37 2.60 14.04
C ASN A 86 -11.56 1.70 13.09
N TYR A 87 -10.31 2.08 12.81
CA TYR A 87 -9.47 1.36 11.85
C TYR A 87 -9.20 -0.09 12.27
N ASP A 88 -9.01 -0.37 13.57
CA ASP A 88 -8.78 -1.73 14.06
C ASP A 88 -10.02 -2.61 13.89
N ASP A 89 -11.23 -2.06 14.08
CA ASP A 89 -12.48 -2.77 13.85
C ASP A 89 -12.66 -3.10 12.37
N PHE A 90 -12.38 -2.13 11.50
CA PHE A 90 -12.34 -2.34 10.04
C PHE A 90 -11.38 -3.47 9.66
N ILE A 91 -10.13 -3.43 10.11
CA ILE A 91 -9.13 -4.47 9.83
C ILE A 91 -9.54 -5.82 10.42
N ASN A 92 -10.14 -5.85 11.61
CA ASN A 92 -10.65 -7.08 12.20
C ASN A 92 -11.82 -7.68 11.39
N ARG A 93 -12.63 -6.85 10.72
CA ARG A 93 -13.65 -7.30 9.77
C ARG A 93 -13.01 -7.87 8.50
N VAL A 94 -12.06 -7.16 7.89
CA VAL A 94 -11.33 -7.64 6.69
C VAL A 94 -10.70 -9.01 6.95
N LYS A 95 -10.02 -9.19 8.09
CA LYS A 95 -9.33 -10.46 8.46
C LYS A 95 -10.25 -11.69 8.49
N LYS A 96 -11.56 -11.53 8.60
CA LYS A 96 -12.52 -12.64 8.65
C LYS A 96 -12.85 -13.23 7.28
N ASN A 97 -12.48 -12.54 6.20
CA ASN A 97 -12.78 -12.97 4.83
C ASN A 97 -11.48 -13.03 4.01
N PRO A 98 -11.03 -14.23 3.59
CA PRO A 98 -9.76 -14.39 2.84
C PRO A 98 -9.72 -13.61 1.53
N LEU A 99 -10.85 -13.50 0.81
CA LEU A 99 -10.96 -12.73 -0.43
C LEU A 99 -10.79 -11.23 -0.15
N ALA A 100 -11.42 -10.71 0.91
CA ALA A 100 -11.24 -9.33 1.35
C ALA A 100 -9.78 -9.03 1.77
N VAL A 101 -9.11 -9.99 2.43
CA VAL A 101 -7.68 -9.86 2.80
C VAL A 101 -6.82 -9.72 1.56
N ALA A 102 -6.99 -10.59 0.55
CA ALA A 102 -6.22 -10.54 -0.69
C ALA A 102 -6.39 -9.19 -1.40
N VAL A 103 -7.63 -8.74 -1.55
CA VAL A 103 -7.94 -7.44 -2.19
C VAL A 103 -7.37 -6.26 -1.39
N LYS A 104 -7.50 -6.27 -0.04
CA LYS A 104 -6.96 -5.19 0.79
C LYS A 104 -5.44 -5.09 0.76
N ILE A 105 -4.74 -6.22 0.61
CA ILE A 105 -3.29 -6.23 0.39
C ILE A 105 -2.94 -5.58 -0.95
N ASN A 106 -3.68 -5.90 -2.03
CA ASN A 106 -3.48 -5.30 -3.35
C ASN A 106 -3.74 -3.78 -3.34
N ASP A 107 -4.84 -3.35 -2.72
CA ASP A 107 -5.18 -1.93 -2.52
C ASP A 107 -4.07 -1.18 -1.76
N LEU A 108 -3.62 -1.73 -0.62
CA LEU A 108 -2.52 -1.13 0.14
C LEU A 108 -1.23 -1.07 -0.68
N THR A 109 -0.94 -2.11 -1.49
CA THR A 109 0.23 -2.15 -2.36
C THR A 109 0.21 -1.03 -3.40
N ASP A 110 -0.93 -0.83 -4.09
CA ASP A 110 -1.09 0.27 -5.04
C ASP A 110 -1.00 1.63 -4.36
N ASN A 111 -1.64 1.78 -3.20
CA ASN A 111 -1.61 3.03 -2.43
C ASN A 111 -0.22 3.38 -1.87
N MET A 112 0.66 2.40 -1.68
CA MET A 112 2.05 2.62 -1.27
C MET A 112 3.00 2.86 -2.44
N ASP A 113 2.58 2.68 -3.68
CA ASP A 113 3.41 2.99 -4.85
C ASP A 113 3.50 4.50 -5.08
N ILE A 114 4.51 5.10 -4.43
CA ILE A 114 4.78 6.55 -4.52
C ILE A 114 5.25 7.01 -5.91
N ARG A 115 5.69 6.09 -6.79
CA ARG A 115 6.21 6.43 -8.15
C ARG A 115 5.12 7.05 -9.03
N ARG A 116 3.85 6.82 -8.70
CA ARG A 116 2.71 7.38 -9.42
C ARG A 116 2.38 8.83 -9.01
N LEU A 117 2.93 9.31 -7.89
CA LEU A 117 2.67 10.66 -7.41
C LEU A 117 3.59 11.68 -8.10
N PRO A 118 3.06 12.83 -8.56
CA PRO A 118 3.86 13.88 -9.18
C PRO A 118 4.74 14.62 -8.15
N TYR A 119 4.35 14.60 -6.88
CA TYR A 119 5.07 15.13 -5.74
C TYR A 119 4.70 14.36 -4.48
N LEU A 120 5.58 14.37 -3.48
CA LEU A 120 5.31 13.76 -2.18
C LEU A 120 4.84 14.83 -1.20
N SER A 121 3.71 14.61 -0.55
CA SER A 121 3.30 15.43 0.59
C SER A 121 4.13 15.09 1.84
N ASP A 122 4.17 16.00 2.82
CA ASP A 122 4.81 15.72 4.12
C ASP A 122 4.26 14.46 4.80
N LYS A 123 2.97 14.14 4.57
CA LYS A 123 2.33 12.94 5.09
C LYS A 123 2.90 11.68 4.42
N ASP A 124 3.13 11.73 3.12
CA ASP A 124 3.71 10.60 2.38
C ASP A 124 5.16 10.37 2.79
N VAL A 125 5.94 11.44 2.92
CA VAL A 125 7.33 11.37 3.43
C VAL A 125 7.36 10.77 4.84
N LYS A 126 6.49 11.22 5.75
CA LYS A 126 6.40 10.65 7.11
C LYS A 126 6.07 9.16 7.11
N ARG A 127 5.16 8.70 6.25
CA ARG A 127 4.82 7.27 6.10
C ARG A 127 6.02 6.46 5.62
N LEU A 128 6.75 6.96 4.61
CA LEU A 128 7.95 6.31 4.09
C LEU A 128 9.05 6.20 5.15
N VAL A 129 9.30 7.28 5.88
CA VAL A 129 10.27 7.29 6.98
C VAL A 129 9.85 6.31 8.07
N TYR A 130 8.57 6.30 8.45
CA TYR A 130 8.05 5.35 9.44
C TYR A 130 8.25 3.90 9.00
N ALA A 131 7.85 3.55 7.77
CA ALA A 131 8.01 2.20 7.24
C ALA A 131 9.49 1.77 7.20
N ALA A 132 10.38 2.66 6.74
CA ALA A 132 11.81 2.36 6.71
C ALA A 132 12.42 2.16 8.11
N LYS A 133 11.91 2.87 9.13
CA LYS A 133 12.36 2.74 10.54
C LYS A 133 11.87 1.45 11.21
N GLN A 134 10.82 0.80 10.72
CA GLN A 134 10.40 -0.51 11.21
C GLN A 134 11.46 -1.59 10.91
N GLU A 135 12.11 -1.50 9.75
CA GLU A 135 13.16 -2.43 9.34
C GLU A 135 14.55 -1.99 9.82
N ASN A 136 14.79 -0.69 9.82
CA ASN A 136 16.08 -0.07 10.13
C ASN A 136 15.84 1.13 11.07
N PRO A 137 15.92 0.95 12.39
CA PRO A 137 15.50 1.96 13.38
C PRO A 137 16.14 3.34 13.20
N ASN A 138 17.36 3.39 12.69
CA ASN A 138 18.10 4.63 12.43
C ASN A 138 18.06 5.05 10.95
N ALA A 139 17.08 4.55 10.16
CA ALA A 139 16.86 5.01 8.79
C ALA A 139 16.58 6.53 8.78
N TYR A 140 17.25 7.24 7.86
CA TYR A 140 17.16 8.70 7.68
C TYR A 140 17.64 9.55 8.85
N GLU A 141 18.16 8.97 9.95
CA GLU A 141 18.83 9.77 10.98
C GLU A 141 20.12 10.39 10.41
N PRO A 142 20.47 11.63 10.80
CA PRO A 142 21.74 12.25 10.40
C PRO A 142 22.93 11.40 10.83
N TRP A 143 24.02 11.45 10.09
CA TRP A 143 25.31 10.96 10.53
C TRP A 143 25.96 12.02 11.41
N THR A 144 26.35 11.63 12.63
CA THR A 144 27.14 12.49 13.53
C THR A 144 28.62 12.22 13.37
N GLU A 145 29.47 13.11 13.89
CA GLU A 145 30.91 12.91 13.88
C GLU A 145 31.33 11.67 14.67
N GLU A 146 30.64 11.37 15.78
CA GLU A 146 30.87 10.16 16.57
C GLU A 146 30.49 8.90 15.80
N ALA A 147 29.37 8.92 15.06
CA ALA A 147 28.94 7.80 14.24
C ALA A 147 29.92 7.59 13.05
N ASP A 148 30.48 8.63 12.50
CA ASP A 148 31.50 8.53 11.45
C ASP A 148 32.81 7.94 11.98
N ALA A 149 33.28 8.38 13.16
CA ALA A 149 34.46 7.84 13.81
C ALA A 149 34.27 6.34 14.15
N GLU A 150 33.12 5.97 14.69
CA GLU A 150 32.78 4.59 15.02
C GLU A 150 32.70 3.73 13.74
N LEU A 151 32.09 4.24 12.66
CA LEU A 151 32.03 3.54 11.37
C LEU A 151 33.44 3.28 10.81
N ALA A 152 34.32 4.28 10.85
CA ALA A 152 35.70 4.14 10.40
C ALA A 152 36.47 3.11 11.24
N ARG A 153 36.26 3.10 12.56
CA ARG A 153 36.87 2.12 13.48
C ARG A 153 36.43 0.69 13.13
N LEU A 154 35.11 0.43 13.05
CA LEU A 154 34.57 -0.89 12.75
C LEU A 154 35.02 -1.40 11.38
N TRP A 155 35.07 -0.50 10.40
CA TRP A 155 35.58 -0.82 9.06
C TRP A 155 37.07 -1.20 9.08
N SER A 156 37.90 -0.46 9.83
CA SER A 156 39.33 -0.74 9.96
C SER A 156 39.63 -2.07 10.71
N GLU A 157 38.73 -2.49 11.60
CA GLU A 157 38.77 -3.78 12.30
C GLU A 157 38.33 -4.95 11.42
N GLY A 158 37.90 -4.71 10.18
CA GLY A 158 37.50 -5.73 9.20
C GLY A 158 36.09 -6.25 9.37
N MET A 159 35.22 -5.53 10.09
CA MET A 159 33.80 -5.91 10.23
C MET A 159 33.09 -5.86 8.88
N SER A 160 32.21 -6.83 8.62
CA SER A 160 31.44 -6.85 7.37
C SER A 160 30.45 -5.70 7.27
N VAL A 161 30.12 -5.27 6.03
CA VAL A 161 29.09 -4.22 5.80
C VAL A 161 27.76 -4.61 6.42
N ALA A 162 27.40 -5.89 6.42
CA ALA A 162 26.15 -6.39 7.02
C ALA A 162 26.14 -6.21 8.53
N ASP A 163 27.21 -6.63 9.21
CA ASP A 163 27.33 -6.49 10.67
C ASP A 163 27.37 -5.02 11.11
N ILE A 164 28.06 -4.17 10.32
CA ILE A 164 28.08 -2.72 10.55
C ILE A 164 26.66 -2.14 10.36
N ALA A 165 25.92 -2.59 9.35
CA ALA A 165 24.57 -2.13 9.10
C ALA A 165 23.63 -2.49 10.26
N ASP A 166 23.73 -3.70 10.78
CA ASP A 166 22.99 -4.15 11.95
C ASP A 166 23.38 -3.35 13.20
N HIS A 167 24.68 -3.13 13.43
CA HIS A 167 25.18 -2.31 14.54
C HIS A 167 24.59 -0.88 14.52
N PHE A 168 24.53 -0.25 13.34
CA PHE A 168 23.97 1.10 13.20
C PHE A 168 22.45 1.13 13.02
N GLY A 169 21.76 0.00 12.91
CA GLY A 169 20.33 -0.07 12.60
C GLY A 169 20.00 0.62 11.25
N ARG A 170 20.84 0.39 10.22
CA ARG A 170 20.76 1.02 8.90
C ARG A 170 20.86 -0.01 7.79
N LYS A 171 20.47 0.36 6.57
CA LYS A 171 20.64 -0.52 5.40
C LYS A 171 22.12 -0.58 4.97
N ASN A 172 22.53 -1.72 4.41
CA ASN A 172 23.88 -1.91 3.84
C ASN A 172 24.26 -0.80 2.86
N THR A 173 23.31 -0.36 2.03
CA THR A 173 23.54 0.74 1.06
C THR A 173 23.86 2.06 1.74
N ALA A 174 23.31 2.34 2.92
CA ALA A 174 23.62 3.56 3.68
C ALA A 174 25.05 3.52 4.22
N ILE A 175 25.51 2.34 4.71
CA ILE A 175 26.88 2.12 5.16
C ILE A 175 27.86 2.32 4.01
N ILE A 176 27.65 1.63 2.88
CA ILE A 176 28.53 1.73 1.71
C ILE A 176 28.63 3.20 1.22
N THR A 177 27.49 3.89 1.17
CA THR A 177 27.44 5.29 0.74
C THR A 177 28.23 6.19 1.70
N ARG A 178 28.14 5.94 3.02
CA ARG A 178 28.83 6.73 4.03
C ARG A 178 30.33 6.48 4.01
N LEU A 179 30.77 5.21 3.93
CA LEU A 179 32.18 4.84 3.77
C LEU A 179 32.80 5.56 2.57
N LYS A 180 32.16 5.50 1.39
CA LYS A 180 32.62 6.22 0.21
C LYS A 180 32.75 7.72 0.44
N LYS A 181 31.81 8.34 1.19
CA LYS A 181 31.85 9.77 1.51
C LYS A 181 33.01 10.12 2.46
N LEU A 182 33.40 9.17 3.33
CA LEU A 182 34.55 9.31 4.24
C LEU A 182 35.89 8.96 3.57
N GLY A 183 35.87 8.46 2.34
CA GLY A 183 37.09 8.07 1.61
C GLY A 183 37.66 6.71 2.04
N LEU A 184 36.78 5.83 2.59
CA LEU A 184 37.11 4.49 3.09
C LEU A 184 36.65 3.39 2.14
#